data_a2226678b6dbd8b9af3295d0582ae45e
#
_entry.id   a2226678b6dbd8b9af3295d0582ae45e
#
_cell.length_a   1.000
_cell.length_b   1.000
_cell.length_c   1.000
_cell.angle_alpha   90.00
_cell.angle_beta   90.00
_cell.angle_gamma   90.00
#
_symmetry.space_group_name_H-M   'P 1'
#
loop_
_entity.id
_entity.type
_entity.pdbx_description
1 polymer ?
#
loop_
_entity_poly.entity_id
_entity_poly.type
_entity_poly.pdbx_seq_one_letter_code
_entity_poly.pdbx_strand_id
1 'polypeptide(L)'
;MATSIYAKPIKAGTILKFTLPTVLMMVFMSLYTVVDGIVVANCVGSDALSAINIVYPFTLVFMAVGLMFSTGSNAIIAKKMGEGKQEEANRLMSGVAITATVISIIIAVLFTIFAEPMYMMFGSNEKILPYCIDYGSVMIPYGFVMCWQMLNQSYLVTADKPHIMLIFSILSGCTNIVLDILFMAVWDFGIIGAGLGTIIGMAVGAIPLLLFFNKKQTLHFGKPEFKVKEILFAMANGSSEAVTNLSTAVTTALFNVQMMHFAGAKGVAAISAILYIHFIFTAVSFGFTSGVSPIISFNYGAQNHEKLQKLFRLCVKITLIISLAMIAASEIFAEPLVKIFSAGDEELQQIALGGFRIFAINYLLCGTNIFASGLFTALNNGKISAVISVARTLVFECAAMLILPMFMGISGVWAALPVAELCAVAISVTFIIANARKYHLVKG
;
A
#
# COMPACT_ATOMS: atom_id res chain seq x y z
N MET A 1 -25.32 10.34 15.09
CA MET A 1 -25.04 10.65 13.67
C MET A 1 -24.56 12.09 13.45
N ALA A 2 -24.95 13.07 14.24
CA ALA A 2 -24.57 14.48 14.02
C ALA A 2 -23.04 14.78 14.10
N THR A 3 -22.25 13.94 14.74
CA THR A 3 -20.79 14.09 14.89
C THR A 3 -19.98 13.37 13.83
N SER A 4 -20.60 12.49 13.02
CA SER A 4 -19.91 11.71 12.00
C SER A 4 -19.37 12.58 10.86
N ILE A 5 -18.20 12.22 10.30
CA ILE A 5 -17.59 12.89 9.14
C ILE A 5 -18.55 12.97 7.95
N TYR A 6 -19.40 11.97 7.77
CA TYR A 6 -20.35 11.89 6.66
C TYR A 6 -21.46 12.96 6.73
N ALA A 7 -21.79 13.43 7.95
CA ALA A 7 -22.78 14.49 8.16
C ALA A 7 -22.15 15.90 8.12
N LYS A 8 -20.84 16.03 8.34
CA LYS A 8 -20.14 17.31 8.41
C LYS A 8 -20.09 18.04 7.06
N PRO A 9 -19.98 19.38 7.08
CA PRO A 9 -19.76 20.16 5.86
C PRO A 9 -18.39 19.87 5.28
N ILE A 10 -18.29 19.84 3.94
CA ILE A 10 -17.04 19.65 3.20
C ILE A 10 -16.22 20.93 3.27
N LYS A 11 -15.24 20.95 4.16
CA LYS A 11 -14.24 22.02 4.36
C LYS A 11 -12.84 21.40 4.41
N ALA A 12 -11.81 22.14 3.96
CA ALA A 12 -10.43 21.66 3.94
C ALA A 12 -9.97 21.16 5.30
N GLY A 13 -10.17 21.94 6.36
CA GLY A 13 -9.79 21.56 7.72
C GLY A 13 -10.51 20.31 8.23
N THR A 14 -11.77 20.10 7.84
CA THR A 14 -12.53 18.89 8.21
C THR A 14 -11.95 17.64 7.53
N ILE A 15 -11.67 17.73 6.24
CA ILE A 15 -11.10 16.60 5.46
C ILE A 15 -9.67 16.31 5.93
N LEU A 16 -8.83 17.33 6.04
CA LEU A 16 -7.44 17.14 6.49
C LEU A 16 -7.38 16.56 7.92
N LYS A 17 -8.21 17.04 8.86
CA LYS A 17 -8.26 16.48 10.22
C LYS A 17 -8.67 15.00 10.23
N PHE A 18 -9.55 14.60 9.31
CA PHE A 18 -9.99 13.20 9.19
C PHE A 18 -8.95 12.32 8.53
N THR A 19 -8.28 12.82 7.47
CA THR A 19 -7.29 12.04 6.71
C THR A 19 -5.89 12.07 7.33
N LEU A 20 -5.59 13.01 8.23
CA LEU A 20 -4.28 13.10 8.88
C LEU A 20 -3.85 11.80 9.57
N PRO A 21 -4.72 11.11 10.35
CA PRO A 21 -4.33 9.83 10.95
C PRO A 21 -3.99 8.77 9.90
N THR A 22 -4.67 8.72 8.75
CA THR A 22 -4.34 7.77 7.67
C THR A 22 -3.01 8.10 7.00
N VAL A 23 -2.72 9.38 6.81
CA VAL A 23 -1.42 9.84 6.29
C VAL A 23 -0.29 9.49 7.27
N LEU A 24 -0.46 9.83 8.55
CA LEU A 24 0.53 9.53 9.59
C LEU A 24 0.76 8.02 9.74
N MET A 25 -0.30 7.21 9.64
CA MET A 25 -0.18 5.75 9.64
C MET A 25 0.67 5.26 8.47
N MET A 26 0.37 5.71 7.24
CA MET A 26 1.11 5.26 6.05
C MET A 26 2.58 5.68 6.10
N VAL A 27 2.87 6.91 6.55
CA VAL A 27 4.25 7.37 6.75
C VAL A 27 4.95 6.55 7.84
N PHE A 28 4.28 6.29 8.97
CA PHE A 28 4.83 5.47 10.03
C PHE A 28 5.13 4.04 9.54
N MET A 29 4.20 3.42 8.80
CA MET A 29 4.39 2.08 8.25
C MET A 29 5.56 2.03 7.25
N SER A 30 5.76 3.09 6.46
CA SER A 30 6.90 3.18 5.55
C SER A 30 8.23 3.28 6.30
N LEU A 31 8.30 4.11 7.34
CA LEU A 31 9.49 4.23 8.19
C LEU A 31 9.77 2.94 8.96
N TYR A 32 8.72 2.35 9.52
CA TYR A 32 8.79 1.09 10.24
C TYR A 32 9.37 -0.03 9.35
N THR A 33 8.92 -0.18 8.11
CA THR A 33 9.43 -1.20 7.18
C THR A 33 10.94 -1.06 6.94
N VAL A 34 11.46 0.16 6.87
CA VAL A 34 12.91 0.41 6.74
C VAL A 34 13.64 0.00 8.00
N VAL A 35 13.14 0.37 9.18
CA VAL A 35 13.75 0.04 10.48
C VAL A 35 13.75 -1.46 10.71
N ASP A 36 12.64 -2.12 10.47
CA ASP A 36 12.49 -3.57 10.58
C ASP A 36 13.52 -4.31 9.71
N GLY A 37 13.62 -3.93 8.43
CA GLY A 37 14.62 -4.50 7.52
C GLY A 37 16.07 -4.34 8.04
N ILE A 38 16.41 -3.19 8.64
CA ILE A 38 17.73 -2.95 9.24
C ILE A 38 17.96 -3.84 10.47
N VAL A 39 16.96 -3.96 11.35
CA VAL A 39 17.06 -4.79 12.56
C VAL A 39 17.28 -6.25 12.18
N VAL A 40 16.47 -6.78 11.29
CA VAL A 40 16.56 -8.16 10.81
C VAL A 40 17.92 -8.41 10.15
N ALA A 41 18.35 -7.54 9.23
CA ALA A 41 19.64 -7.69 8.54
C ALA A 41 20.85 -7.76 9.50
N ASN A 42 20.80 -7.04 10.61
CA ASN A 42 21.89 -7.03 11.60
C ASN A 42 21.83 -8.24 12.55
N CYS A 43 20.68 -8.87 12.76
CA CYS A 43 20.53 -9.94 13.75
C CYS A 43 20.69 -11.35 13.18
N VAL A 44 20.28 -11.61 11.91
CA VAL A 44 20.12 -12.98 11.42
C VAL A 44 21.22 -13.48 10.46
N GLY A 45 22.10 -12.60 10.00
CA GLY A 45 23.17 -12.95 9.05
C GLY A 45 22.66 -13.10 7.59
N SER A 46 23.62 -13.33 6.66
CA SER A 46 23.38 -13.27 5.22
C SER A 46 22.52 -14.42 4.67
N ASP A 47 22.68 -15.62 5.19
CA ASP A 47 21.93 -16.81 4.71
C ASP A 47 20.46 -16.71 5.10
N ALA A 48 20.18 -16.29 6.33
CA ALA A 48 18.83 -16.06 6.81
C ALA A 48 18.15 -14.87 6.09
N LEU A 49 18.89 -13.79 5.83
CA LEU A 49 18.37 -12.68 5.03
C LEU A 49 18.01 -13.12 3.60
N SER A 50 18.83 -13.98 3.01
CA SER A 50 18.52 -14.60 1.70
C SER A 50 17.24 -15.42 1.74
N ALA A 51 17.03 -16.18 2.82
CA ALA A 51 15.81 -16.97 3.02
C ALA A 51 14.57 -16.08 3.13
N ILE A 52 14.64 -14.96 3.88
CA ILE A 52 13.54 -13.97 3.96
C ILE A 52 13.17 -13.49 2.55
N ASN A 53 14.15 -13.14 1.72
CA ASN A 53 13.92 -12.67 0.36
C ASN A 53 13.26 -13.74 -0.53
N ILE A 54 13.59 -15.03 -0.33
CA ILE A 54 12.98 -16.15 -1.06
C ILE A 54 11.54 -16.38 -0.62
N VAL A 55 11.23 -16.21 0.68
CA VAL A 55 9.87 -16.40 1.23
C VAL A 55 8.99 -15.16 0.99
N TYR A 56 9.57 -13.97 0.85
CA TYR A 56 8.84 -12.71 0.71
C TYR A 56 7.77 -12.70 -0.41
N PRO A 57 8.01 -13.22 -1.63
CA PRO A 57 6.96 -13.28 -2.67
C PRO A 57 5.68 -14.02 -2.22
N PHE A 58 5.78 -15.00 -1.35
CA PHE A 58 4.62 -15.73 -0.83
C PHE A 58 3.84 -14.87 0.17
N THR A 59 4.52 -14.05 0.98
CA THR A 59 3.86 -13.11 1.88
C THR A 59 3.17 -11.98 1.11
N LEU A 60 3.73 -11.55 -0.04
CA LEU A 60 3.10 -10.56 -0.92
C LEU A 60 1.74 -11.04 -1.47
N VAL A 61 1.53 -12.35 -1.66
CA VAL A 61 0.24 -12.88 -2.08
C VAL A 61 -0.83 -12.63 -1.02
N PHE A 62 -0.53 -12.84 0.27
CA PHE A 62 -1.45 -12.53 1.36
C PHE A 62 -1.74 -11.03 1.45
N MET A 63 -0.72 -10.20 1.28
CA MET A 63 -0.90 -8.75 1.24
C MET A 63 -1.79 -8.32 0.07
N ALA A 64 -1.57 -8.87 -1.13
CA ALA A 64 -2.37 -8.59 -2.31
C ALA A 64 -3.85 -8.98 -2.10
N VAL A 65 -4.10 -10.16 -1.53
CA VAL A 65 -5.45 -10.60 -1.15
C VAL A 65 -6.07 -9.65 -0.14
N GLY A 66 -5.32 -9.29 0.91
CA GLY A 66 -5.77 -8.36 1.94
C GLY A 66 -6.14 -6.98 1.36
N LEU A 67 -5.27 -6.41 0.52
CA LEU A 67 -5.52 -5.14 -0.15
C LEU A 67 -6.72 -5.20 -1.09
N MET A 68 -6.82 -6.24 -1.89
CA MET A 68 -7.93 -6.44 -2.83
C MET A 68 -9.28 -6.46 -2.10
N PHE A 69 -9.39 -7.24 -1.03
CA PHE A 69 -10.62 -7.30 -0.25
C PHE A 69 -10.87 -6.03 0.57
N SER A 70 -9.83 -5.45 1.19
CA SER A 70 -10.00 -4.28 2.06
C SER A 70 -10.42 -3.04 1.28
N THR A 71 -9.70 -2.67 0.23
CA THR A 71 -10.00 -1.45 -0.54
C THR A 71 -11.27 -1.60 -1.37
N GLY A 72 -11.46 -2.76 -2.01
CA GLY A 72 -12.64 -3.02 -2.85
C GLY A 72 -13.93 -3.09 -2.07
N SER A 73 -13.97 -3.84 -0.95
CA SER A 73 -15.18 -3.92 -0.13
C SER A 73 -15.48 -2.61 0.60
N ASN A 74 -14.44 -1.90 1.04
CA ASN A 74 -14.58 -0.63 1.73
C ASN A 74 -15.41 0.39 0.93
N ALA A 75 -15.14 0.50 -0.37
CA ALA A 75 -15.88 1.38 -1.26
C ALA A 75 -17.36 0.98 -1.37
N ILE A 76 -17.67 -0.33 -1.45
CA ILE A 76 -19.02 -0.82 -1.55
C ILE A 76 -19.78 -0.65 -0.23
N ILE A 77 -19.13 -0.96 0.90
CA ILE A 77 -19.67 -0.79 2.24
C ILE A 77 -20.03 0.67 2.49
N ALA A 78 -19.09 1.60 2.24
CA ALA A 78 -19.32 3.02 2.40
C ALA A 78 -20.44 3.54 1.49
N LYS A 79 -20.54 3.05 0.25
CA LYS A 79 -21.63 3.36 -0.67
C LYS A 79 -22.98 2.88 -0.13
N LYS A 80 -23.09 1.62 0.33
CA LYS A 80 -24.31 1.08 0.94
C LYS A 80 -24.73 1.87 2.17
N MET A 81 -23.78 2.31 3.00
CA MET A 81 -24.05 3.22 4.12
C MET A 81 -24.66 4.54 3.63
N GLY A 82 -24.13 5.10 2.54
CA GLY A 82 -24.66 6.31 1.90
C GLY A 82 -26.07 6.14 1.35
N GLU A 83 -26.38 4.96 0.80
CA GLU A 83 -27.72 4.58 0.33
C GLU A 83 -28.72 4.36 1.49
N GLY A 84 -28.29 4.46 2.74
CA GLY A 84 -29.11 4.14 3.92
C GLY A 84 -29.27 2.65 4.20
N LYS A 85 -28.58 1.77 3.48
CA LYS A 85 -28.64 0.30 3.60
C LYS A 85 -27.63 -0.23 4.59
N GLN A 86 -27.68 0.28 5.83
CA GLN A 86 -26.68 -0.02 6.88
C GLN A 86 -26.58 -1.51 7.16
N GLU A 87 -27.70 -2.22 7.23
CA GLU A 87 -27.72 -3.66 7.52
C GLU A 87 -27.08 -4.49 6.40
N GLU A 88 -27.29 -4.10 5.12
CA GLU A 88 -26.61 -4.75 4.00
C GLU A 88 -25.11 -4.49 4.02
N ALA A 89 -24.68 -3.27 4.41
CA ALA A 89 -23.26 -2.93 4.58
C ALA A 89 -22.61 -3.82 5.65
N ASN A 90 -23.27 -4.03 6.80
CA ASN A 90 -22.81 -4.87 7.90
C ASN A 90 -22.71 -6.36 7.48
N ARG A 91 -23.73 -6.86 6.77
CA ARG A 91 -23.73 -8.25 6.27
C ARG A 91 -22.63 -8.48 5.23
N LEU A 92 -22.44 -7.53 4.30
CA LEU A 92 -21.39 -7.60 3.29
C LEU A 92 -20.00 -7.58 3.96
N MET A 93 -19.78 -6.67 4.92
CA MET A 93 -18.54 -6.60 5.68
C MET A 93 -18.18 -7.95 6.30
N SER A 94 -19.15 -8.61 6.94
CA SER A 94 -18.97 -9.92 7.57
C SER A 94 -18.68 -11.00 6.52
N GLY A 95 -19.43 -11.03 5.42
CA GLY A 95 -19.24 -11.99 4.33
C GLY A 95 -17.86 -11.86 3.70
N VAL A 96 -17.42 -10.63 3.44
CA VAL A 96 -16.08 -10.34 2.88
C VAL A 96 -14.98 -10.76 3.85
N ALA A 97 -15.07 -10.41 5.13
CA ALA A 97 -14.06 -10.76 6.11
C ALA A 97 -13.88 -12.28 6.24
N ILE A 98 -14.99 -13.04 6.26
CA ILE A 98 -14.94 -14.51 6.29
C ILE A 98 -14.35 -15.05 4.99
N THR A 99 -14.80 -14.56 3.84
CA THR A 99 -14.31 -15.03 2.53
C THR A 99 -12.81 -14.79 2.37
N ALA A 100 -12.33 -13.60 2.74
CA ALA A 100 -10.92 -13.24 2.70
C ALA A 100 -10.09 -14.14 3.63
N THR A 101 -10.61 -14.45 4.82
CA THR A 101 -9.98 -15.39 5.77
C THR A 101 -9.89 -16.79 5.19
N VAL A 102 -11.00 -17.32 4.63
CA VAL A 102 -11.03 -18.66 4.04
C VAL A 102 -10.07 -18.77 2.86
N ILE A 103 -10.05 -17.76 1.97
CA ILE A 103 -9.11 -17.74 0.83
C ILE A 103 -7.66 -17.71 1.34
N SER A 104 -7.35 -16.86 2.34
CA SER A 104 -6.00 -16.80 2.92
C SER A 104 -5.59 -18.13 3.56
N ILE A 105 -6.50 -18.81 4.26
CA ILE A 105 -6.23 -20.15 4.83
C ILE A 105 -5.98 -21.18 3.72
N ILE A 106 -6.77 -21.19 2.65
CA ILE A 106 -6.56 -22.08 1.51
C ILE A 106 -5.17 -21.84 0.89
N ILE A 107 -4.81 -20.57 0.65
CA ILE A 107 -3.48 -20.21 0.13
C ILE A 107 -2.39 -20.67 1.10
N ALA A 108 -2.56 -20.47 2.41
CA ALA A 108 -1.60 -20.90 3.42
C ALA A 108 -1.39 -22.42 3.41
N VAL A 109 -2.47 -23.19 3.33
CA VAL A 109 -2.40 -24.66 3.23
C VAL A 109 -1.66 -25.10 1.97
N LEU A 110 -2.00 -24.51 0.81
CA LEU A 110 -1.32 -24.82 -0.45
C LEU A 110 0.18 -24.48 -0.39
N PHE A 111 0.53 -23.29 0.09
CA PHE A 111 1.93 -22.88 0.21
C PHE A 111 2.70 -23.74 1.23
N THR A 112 2.07 -24.15 2.32
CA THR A 112 2.72 -25.03 3.30
C THR A 112 2.96 -26.43 2.73
N ILE A 113 2.00 -27.00 1.97
CA ILE A 113 2.16 -28.33 1.35
C ILE A 113 3.27 -28.32 0.28
N PHE A 114 3.36 -27.26 -0.50
CA PHE A 114 4.31 -27.13 -1.60
C PHE A 114 5.52 -26.24 -1.27
N ALA A 115 5.79 -25.98 0.04
CA ALA A 115 6.82 -25.04 0.48
C ALA A 115 8.20 -25.34 -0.10
N GLU A 116 8.70 -26.55 0.10
CA GLU A 116 10.06 -26.95 -0.32
C GLU A 116 10.27 -26.81 -1.84
N PRO A 117 9.46 -27.42 -2.73
CA PRO A 117 9.65 -27.27 -4.17
C PRO A 117 9.49 -25.82 -4.63
N MET A 118 8.63 -25.03 -3.99
CA MET A 118 8.47 -23.62 -4.33
C MET A 118 9.70 -22.80 -3.93
N TYR A 119 10.26 -22.99 -2.72
CA TYR A 119 11.47 -22.28 -2.32
C TYR A 119 12.66 -22.62 -3.21
N MET A 120 12.81 -23.90 -3.61
CA MET A 120 13.84 -24.32 -4.56
C MET A 120 13.66 -23.65 -5.93
N MET A 121 12.42 -23.53 -6.42
CA MET A 121 12.13 -22.82 -7.68
C MET A 121 12.46 -21.33 -7.61
N PHE A 122 12.33 -20.71 -6.44
CA PHE A 122 12.64 -19.29 -6.21
C PHE A 122 14.12 -19.03 -5.85
N GLY A 123 14.99 -20.03 -6.02
CA GLY A 123 16.44 -19.85 -5.93
C GLY A 123 17.06 -20.26 -4.60
N SER A 124 16.33 -21.02 -3.78
CA SER A 124 16.90 -21.68 -2.60
C SER A 124 17.89 -22.79 -3.01
N ASN A 125 18.76 -23.14 -2.11
CA ASN A 125 19.69 -24.26 -2.22
C ASN A 125 19.71 -25.05 -0.90
N GLU A 126 20.42 -26.18 -0.86
CA GLU A 126 20.48 -27.05 0.32
C GLU A 126 20.90 -26.33 1.61
N LYS A 127 21.73 -25.28 1.49
CA LYS A 127 22.21 -24.51 2.64
C LYS A 127 21.14 -23.52 3.15
N ILE A 128 20.38 -22.88 2.25
CA ILE A 128 19.43 -21.83 2.58
C ILE A 128 18.03 -22.40 2.87
N LEU A 129 17.70 -23.56 2.30
CA LEU A 129 16.39 -24.19 2.41
C LEU A 129 15.90 -24.36 3.87
N PRO A 130 16.72 -24.81 4.84
CA PRO A 130 16.29 -24.90 6.24
C PRO A 130 15.78 -23.55 6.79
N TYR A 131 16.49 -22.47 6.50
CA TYR A 131 16.07 -21.12 6.91
C TYR A 131 14.76 -20.67 6.24
N CYS A 132 14.54 -21.06 4.97
CA CYS A 132 13.28 -20.79 4.28
C CYS A 132 12.12 -21.55 4.93
N ILE A 133 12.34 -22.82 5.32
CA ILE A 133 11.34 -23.64 5.99
C ILE A 133 11.03 -23.06 7.37
N ASP A 134 12.06 -22.71 8.15
CA ASP A 134 11.90 -22.11 9.49
C ASP A 134 11.08 -20.83 9.45
N TYR A 135 11.48 -19.87 8.60
CA TYR A 135 10.75 -18.61 8.45
C TYR A 135 9.35 -18.78 7.89
N GLY A 136 9.24 -19.59 6.82
CA GLY A 136 7.99 -19.87 6.15
C GLY A 136 6.98 -20.63 7.04
N SER A 137 7.46 -21.49 7.96
CA SER A 137 6.60 -22.22 8.90
C SER A 137 5.83 -21.29 9.86
N VAL A 138 6.37 -20.08 10.10
CA VAL A 138 5.71 -19.05 10.91
C VAL A 138 4.89 -18.11 10.03
N MET A 139 5.47 -17.60 8.93
CA MET A 139 4.84 -16.55 8.13
C MET A 139 3.63 -17.05 7.34
N ILE A 140 3.72 -18.23 6.73
CA ILE A 140 2.72 -18.74 5.79
C ILE A 140 1.44 -19.19 6.48
N PRO A 141 1.45 -20.08 7.50
CA PRO A 141 0.23 -20.53 8.16
C PRO A 141 -0.60 -19.39 8.78
N TYR A 142 0.06 -18.32 9.20
CA TYR A 142 -0.59 -17.14 9.81
C TYR A 142 -0.80 -15.98 8.83
N GLY A 143 -0.63 -16.18 7.52
CA GLY A 143 -0.82 -15.16 6.48
C GLY A 143 -2.21 -14.51 6.49
N PHE A 144 -3.25 -15.20 7.01
CA PHE A 144 -4.57 -14.60 7.21
C PHE A 144 -4.58 -13.42 8.18
N VAL A 145 -3.61 -13.34 9.12
CA VAL A 145 -3.47 -12.19 10.05
C VAL A 145 -3.10 -10.93 9.28
N MET A 146 -2.27 -11.05 8.24
CA MET A 146 -1.95 -9.92 7.34
C MET A 146 -3.21 -9.37 6.68
N CYS A 147 -4.06 -10.28 6.18
CA CYS A 147 -5.34 -9.91 5.58
C CYS A 147 -6.25 -9.21 6.60
N TRP A 148 -6.34 -9.69 7.84
CA TRP A 148 -7.12 -9.09 8.91
C TRP A 148 -6.64 -7.69 9.26
N GLN A 149 -5.32 -7.47 9.30
CA GLN A 149 -4.76 -6.14 9.53
C GLN A 149 -5.19 -5.14 8.44
N MET A 150 -5.12 -5.55 7.17
CA MET A 150 -5.54 -4.71 6.03
C MET A 150 -7.04 -4.39 6.08
N LEU A 151 -7.89 -5.40 6.33
CA LEU A 151 -9.32 -5.20 6.50
C LEU A 151 -9.63 -4.25 7.65
N ASN A 152 -8.97 -4.44 8.80
CA ASN A 152 -9.15 -3.60 9.98
C ASN A 152 -8.82 -2.13 9.70
N GLN A 153 -7.69 -1.86 9.03
CA GLN A 153 -7.29 -0.52 8.65
C GLN A 153 -8.38 0.18 7.81
N SER A 154 -8.87 -0.48 6.76
CA SER A 154 -9.90 0.08 5.89
C SER A 154 -11.25 0.26 6.61
N TYR A 155 -11.68 -0.72 7.38
CA TYR A 155 -12.98 -0.67 8.07
C TYR A 155 -13.01 0.36 9.19
N LEU A 156 -11.90 0.60 9.90
CA LEU A 156 -11.84 1.66 10.91
C LEU A 156 -11.98 3.05 10.30
N VAL A 157 -11.40 3.29 9.12
CA VAL A 157 -11.57 4.56 8.40
C VAL A 157 -13.04 4.75 8.00
N THR A 158 -13.67 3.70 7.45
CA THR A 158 -15.11 3.73 7.09
C THR A 158 -16.02 3.87 8.30
N ALA A 159 -15.62 3.31 9.44
CA ALA A 159 -16.34 3.44 10.71
C ALA A 159 -16.14 4.80 11.42
N ASP A 160 -15.52 5.79 10.72
CA ASP A 160 -15.23 7.12 11.29
C ASP A 160 -14.26 7.09 12.48
N LYS A 161 -13.34 6.13 12.50
CA LYS A 161 -12.37 5.89 13.58
C LYS A 161 -10.91 5.82 13.09
N PRO A 162 -10.43 6.75 12.22
CA PRO A 162 -9.07 6.68 11.69
C PRO A 162 -8.00 6.86 12.78
N HIS A 163 -8.31 7.51 13.91
CA HIS A 163 -7.40 7.66 15.04
C HIS A 163 -7.13 6.32 15.75
N ILE A 164 -8.14 5.44 15.87
CA ILE A 164 -7.95 4.10 16.44
C ILE A 164 -7.05 3.28 15.53
N MET A 165 -7.26 3.35 14.22
CA MET A 165 -6.40 2.72 13.23
C MET A 165 -4.94 3.17 13.40
N LEU A 166 -4.67 4.47 13.51
CA LEU A 166 -3.32 5.00 13.69
C LEU A 166 -2.67 4.46 14.96
N ILE A 167 -3.37 4.49 16.09
CA ILE A 167 -2.84 4.01 17.39
C ILE A 167 -2.43 2.53 17.27
N PHE A 168 -3.31 1.68 16.75
CA PHE A 168 -3.02 0.25 16.65
C PHE A 168 -2.00 -0.09 15.58
N SER A 169 -1.86 0.72 14.53
CA SER A 169 -0.77 0.57 13.56
C SER A 169 0.59 0.93 14.18
N ILE A 170 0.66 1.97 15.00
CA ILE A 170 1.87 2.31 15.75
C ILE A 170 2.20 1.20 16.76
N LEU A 171 1.21 0.73 17.54
CA LEU A 171 1.40 -0.38 18.46
C LEU A 171 1.88 -1.64 17.74
N SER A 172 1.30 -1.96 16.59
CA SER A 172 1.71 -3.08 15.75
C SER A 172 3.20 -3.01 15.38
N GLY A 173 3.64 -1.87 14.80
CA GLY A 173 5.02 -1.69 14.41
C GLY A 173 6.00 -1.66 15.58
N CYS A 174 5.64 -0.98 16.67
CA CYS A 174 6.47 -0.98 17.89
C CYS A 174 6.57 -2.38 18.51
N THR A 175 5.47 -3.13 18.57
CA THR A 175 5.47 -4.51 19.08
C THR A 175 6.37 -5.39 18.23
N ASN A 176 6.29 -5.29 16.91
CA ASN A 176 7.15 -6.08 16.04
C ASN A 176 8.63 -5.75 16.30
N ILE A 177 9.07 -4.48 16.23
CA ILE A 177 10.49 -4.10 16.47
C ILE A 177 10.98 -4.62 17.83
N VAL A 178 10.17 -4.45 18.88
CA VAL A 178 10.54 -4.92 20.23
C VAL A 178 10.69 -6.43 20.28
N LEU A 179 9.74 -7.16 19.65
CA LEU A 179 9.78 -8.62 19.62
C LEU A 179 10.89 -9.16 18.73
N ASP A 180 11.20 -8.50 17.62
CA ASP A 180 12.31 -8.87 16.75
C ASP A 180 13.64 -8.79 17.52
N ILE A 181 13.89 -7.69 18.23
CA ILE A 181 15.07 -7.55 19.09
C ILE A 181 15.07 -8.61 20.18
N LEU A 182 13.94 -8.83 20.86
CA LEU A 182 13.83 -9.79 21.97
C LEU A 182 14.04 -11.23 21.49
N PHE A 183 13.39 -11.62 20.40
CA PHE A 183 13.44 -13.00 19.90
C PHE A 183 14.78 -13.31 19.18
N MET A 184 15.33 -12.36 18.43
CA MET A 184 16.56 -12.59 17.69
C MET A 184 17.81 -12.30 18.53
N ALA A 185 17.86 -11.15 19.23
CA ALA A 185 19.09 -10.72 19.91
C ALA A 185 19.19 -11.21 21.36
N VAL A 186 18.06 -11.44 22.07
CA VAL A 186 18.07 -11.83 23.49
C VAL A 186 17.83 -13.33 23.65
N TRP A 187 16.84 -13.90 22.95
CA TRP A 187 16.46 -15.31 23.10
C TRP A 187 17.05 -16.22 22.02
N ASP A 188 17.74 -15.67 21.04
CA ASP A 188 18.46 -16.40 19.97
C ASP A 188 17.56 -17.39 19.19
N PHE A 189 16.30 -16.99 18.91
CA PHE A 189 15.38 -17.77 18.09
C PHE A 189 15.71 -17.69 16.58
N GLY A 190 16.77 -16.94 16.24
CA GLY A 190 17.18 -16.78 14.85
C GLY A 190 16.07 -16.25 13.95
N ILE A 191 15.96 -16.79 12.75
CA ILE A 191 15.00 -16.36 11.73
C ILE A 191 13.52 -16.64 12.13
N ILE A 192 13.27 -17.65 12.93
CA ILE A 192 11.93 -17.94 13.49
C ILE A 192 11.46 -16.75 14.34
N GLY A 193 12.39 -16.14 15.10
CA GLY A 193 12.12 -14.97 15.91
C GLY A 193 11.63 -13.78 15.08
N ALA A 194 12.25 -13.52 13.93
CA ALA A 194 11.80 -12.48 13.00
C ALA A 194 10.36 -12.73 12.50
N GLY A 195 10.05 -13.98 12.11
CA GLY A 195 8.70 -14.36 11.70
C GLY A 195 7.68 -14.18 12.80
N LEU A 196 7.98 -14.64 14.02
CA LEU A 196 7.09 -14.49 15.19
C LEU A 196 6.85 -13.03 15.54
N GLY A 197 7.88 -12.19 15.59
CA GLY A 197 7.77 -10.76 15.85
C GLY A 197 6.83 -10.08 14.85
N THR A 198 7.00 -10.39 13.57
CA THR A 198 6.17 -9.86 12.49
C THR A 198 4.69 -10.26 12.63
N ILE A 199 4.40 -11.55 12.82
CA ILE A 199 3.02 -12.05 12.92
C ILE A 199 2.33 -11.52 14.19
N ILE A 200 3.02 -11.52 15.33
CA ILE A 200 2.46 -10.99 16.58
C ILE A 200 2.21 -9.48 16.46
N GLY A 201 3.16 -8.73 15.88
CA GLY A 201 2.96 -7.31 15.59
C GLY A 201 1.73 -7.06 14.73
N MET A 202 1.57 -7.81 13.65
CA MET A 202 0.38 -7.71 12.77
C MET A 202 -0.91 -8.10 13.50
N ALA A 203 -0.87 -9.12 14.38
CA ALA A 203 -2.01 -9.53 15.20
C ALA A 203 -2.45 -8.41 16.13
N VAL A 204 -1.53 -7.69 16.77
CA VAL A 204 -1.82 -6.49 17.56
C VAL A 204 -2.53 -5.43 16.71
N GLY A 205 -2.07 -5.19 15.48
CA GLY A 205 -2.72 -4.29 14.53
C GLY A 205 -4.14 -4.72 14.11
N ALA A 206 -4.45 -6.01 14.23
CA ALA A 206 -5.77 -6.56 13.92
C ALA A 206 -6.75 -6.55 15.11
N ILE A 207 -6.29 -6.33 16.36
CA ILE A 207 -7.12 -6.35 17.57
C ILE A 207 -8.39 -5.48 17.43
N PRO A 208 -8.36 -4.25 16.87
CA PRO A 208 -9.55 -3.43 16.77
C PRO A 208 -10.67 -4.03 15.91
N LEU A 209 -10.38 -5.07 15.12
CA LEU A 209 -11.42 -5.82 14.41
C LEU A 209 -12.47 -6.36 15.36
N LEU A 210 -12.08 -6.67 16.61
CA LEU A 210 -12.98 -7.12 17.67
C LEU A 210 -14.02 -6.07 18.08
N LEU A 211 -13.75 -4.78 17.85
CA LEU A 211 -14.71 -3.70 18.10
C LEU A 211 -15.97 -3.84 17.23
N PHE A 212 -15.84 -4.45 16.05
CA PHE A 212 -16.95 -4.66 15.12
C PHE A 212 -17.90 -5.78 15.55
N PHE A 213 -17.55 -6.59 16.55
CA PHE A 213 -18.51 -7.50 17.18
C PHE A 213 -19.53 -6.78 18.06
N ASN A 214 -19.28 -5.53 18.44
CA ASN A 214 -20.20 -4.73 19.23
C ASN A 214 -21.30 -4.11 18.36
N LYS A 215 -22.52 -4.62 18.45
CA LYS A 215 -23.70 -4.15 17.70
C LYS A 215 -24.12 -2.70 17.98
N LYS A 216 -23.57 -2.06 19.01
CA LYS A 216 -23.80 -0.62 19.27
C LYS A 216 -23.02 0.28 18.30
N GLN A 217 -22.05 -0.26 17.58
CA GLN A 217 -21.32 0.48 16.53
C GLN A 217 -22.19 0.60 15.29
N THR A 218 -22.03 1.73 14.56
CA THR A 218 -22.72 1.95 13.27
C THR A 218 -22.31 0.87 12.27
N LEU A 219 -21.02 0.63 12.12
CA LEU A 219 -20.48 -0.48 11.35
C LEU A 219 -20.13 -1.61 12.33
N HIS A 220 -20.72 -2.79 12.15
CA HIS A 220 -20.49 -3.97 12.99
C HIS A 220 -20.67 -5.26 12.21
N PHE A 221 -20.10 -6.34 12.71
CA PHE A 221 -20.32 -7.66 12.11
C PHE A 221 -21.78 -8.10 12.34
N GLY A 222 -22.48 -8.29 11.23
CA GLY A 222 -23.83 -8.82 11.18
C GLY A 222 -23.87 -10.30 10.79
N LYS A 223 -25.05 -10.82 10.51
CA LYS A 223 -25.19 -12.15 9.93
C LYS A 223 -24.54 -12.14 8.53
N PRO A 224 -23.51 -12.96 8.27
CA PRO A 224 -22.78 -12.91 7.01
C PRO A 224 -23.69 -13.23 5.82
N GLU A 225 -23.54 -12.48 4.75
CA GLU A 225 -24.23 -12.71 3.49
C GLU A 225 -23.19 -12.99 2.40
N PHE A 226 -23.25 -14.21 1.84
CA PHE A 226 -22.31 -14.69 0.82
C PHE A 226 -22.89 -14.47 -0.59
N LYS A 227 -23.15 -13.22 -0.97
CA LYS A 227 -23.51 -12.86 -2.33
C LYS A 227 -22.28 -12.92 -3.22
N VAL A 228 -22.05 -14.04 -3.87
CA VAL A 228 -20.87 -14.28 -4.72
C VAL A 228 -20.62 -13.12 -5.70
N LYS A 229 -21.67 -12.59 -6.34
CA LYS A 229 -21.54 -11.45 -7.26
C LYS A 229 -21.00 -10.18 -6.57
N GLU A 230 -21.45 -9.87 -5.35
CA GLU A 230 -20.98 -8.69 -4.61
C GLU A 230 -19.54 -8.88 -4.12
N ILE A 231 -19.19 -10.09 -3.69
CA ILE A 231 -17.83 -10.45 -3.26
C ILE A 231 -16.85 -10.38 -4.44
N LEU A 232 -17.19 -10.99 -5.58
CA LEU A 232 -16.39 -10.90 -6.80
C LEU A 232 -16.26 -9.46 -7.30
N PHE A 233 -17.32 -8.67 -7.18
CA PHE A 233 -17.28 -7.26 -7.52
C PHE A 233 -16.34 -6.48 -6.55
N ALA A 234 -16.36 -6.79 -5.26
CA ALA A 234 -15.41 -6.22 -4.31
C ALA A 234 -13.97 -6.58 -4.67
N MET A 235 -13.69 -7.84 -4.97
CA MET A 235 -12.37 -8.27 -5.44
C MET A 235 -11.93 -7.51 -6.70
N ALA A 236 -12.80 -7.44 -7.71
CA ALA A 236 -12.51 -6.73 -8.94
C ALA A 236 -12.31 -5.22 -8.70
N ASN A 237 -13.05 -4.62 -7.77
CA ASN A 237 -12.93 -3.19 -7.44
C ASN A 237 -11.62 -2.86 -6.70
N GLY A 238 -11.10 -3.78 -5.91
CA GLY A 238 -9.83 -3.63 -5.20
C GLY A 238 -8.61 -4.22 -5.92
N SER A 239 -8.80 -4.83 -7.09
CA SER A 239 -7.70 -5.49 -7.84
C SER A 239 -6.61 -4.52 -8.28
N SER A 240 -6.92 -3.24 -8.47
CA SER A 240 -5.95 -2.19 -8.79
C SER A 240 -4.83 -2.08 -7.77
N GLU A 241 -5.14 -2.18 -6.48
CA GLU A 241 -4.15 -2.12 -5.41
C GLU A 241 -3.28 -3.37 -5.37
N ALA A 242 -3.89 -4.55 -5.56
CA ALA A 242 -3.15 -5.80 -5.65
C ALA A 242 -2.17 -5.80 -6.83
N VAL A 243 -2.63 -5.37 -8.00
CA VAL A 243 -1.78 -5.27 -9.20
C VAL A 243 -0.66 -4.26 -9.01
N THR A 244 -0.94 -3.10 -8.41
CA THR A 244 0.10 -2.10 -8.10
C THR A 244 1.21 -2.70 -7.25
N ASN A 245 0.86 -3.42 -6.17
CA ASN A 245 1.86 -4.05 -5.30
C ASN A 245 2.69 -5.12 -6.02
N LEU A 246 2.07 -5.98 -6.82
CA LEU A 246 2.78 -6.99 -7.59
C LEU A 246 3.67 -6.36 -8.68
N SER A 247 3.19 -5.30 -9.32
CA SER A 247 3.97 -4.57 -10.34
C SER A 247 5.22 -3.92 -9.74
N THR A 248 5.13 -3.40 -8.51
CA THR A 248 6.29 -2.79 -7.82
C THR A 248 7.46 -3.77 -7.68
N ALA A 249 7.19 -5.06 -7.45
CA ALA A 249 8.26 -6.06 -7.40
C ALA A 249 8.97 -6.22 -8.76
N VAL A 250 8.21 -6.21 -9.86
CA VAL A 250 8.76 -6.30 -11.22
C VAL A 250 9.59 -5.06 -11.56
N THR A 251 9.08 -3.87 -11.28
CA THR A 251 9.77 -2.61 -11.60
C THR A 251 11.02 -2.43 -10.74
N THR A 252 10.99 -2.80 -9.46
CA THR A 252 12.18 -2.81 -8.59
C THR A 252 13.27 -3.75 -9.13
N ALA A 253 12.90 -4.94 -9.61
CA ALA A 253 13.86 -5.85 -10.24
C ALA A 253 14.47 -5.24 -11.51
N LEU A 254 13.67 -4.59 -12.34
CA LEU A 254 14.17 -3.90 -13.55
C LEU A 254 15.10 -2.75 -13.18
N PHE A 255 14.78 -1.93 -12.16
CA PHE A 255 15.67 -0.88 -11.67
C PHE A 255 17.02 -1.47 -11.24
N ASN A 256 17.02 -2.54 -10.48
CA ASN A 256 18.24 -3.18 -10.02
C ASN A 256 19.09 -3.73 -11.19
N VAL A 257 18.47 -4.38 -12.17
CA VAL A 257 19.17 -4.90 -13.37
C VAL A 257 19.80 -3.77 -14.16
N GLN A 258 19.06 -2.71 -14.45
CA GLN A 258 19.56 -1.56 -15.20
C GLN A 258 20.68 -0.84 -14.41
N MET A 259 20.50 -0.62 -13.12
CA MET A 259 21.53 0.05 -12.32
C MET A 259 22.78 -0.80 -12.15
N MET A 260 22.66 -2.13 -12.05
CA MET A 260 23.80 -3.05 -12.07
C MET A 260 24.58 -2.92 -13.39
N HIS A 261 23.86 -2.80 -14.51
CA HIS A 261 24.49 -2.65 -15.83
C HIS A 261 25.25 -1.33 -15.99
N PHE A 262 24.69 -0.19 -15.54
CA PHE A 262 25.27 1.14 -15.77
C PHE A 262 26.26 1.60 -14.68
N ALA A 263 26.06 1.21 -13.43
CA ALA A 263 26.82 1.73 -12.29
C ALA A 263 27.24 0.64 -11.28
N GLY A 264 27.08 -0.64 -11.64
CA GLY A 264 27.48 -1.77 -10.79
C GLY A 264 26.77 -1.78 -9.43
N ALA A 265 27.42 -2.37 -8.42
CA ALA A 265 26.87 -2.51 -7.07
C ALA A 265 26.52 -1.15 -6.42
N LYS A 266 27.32 -0.11 -6.67
CA LYS A 266 27.03 1.26 -6.16
C LYS A 266 25.76 1.84 -6.77
N GLY A 267 25.52 1.55 -8.05
CA GLY A 267 24.28 1.93 -8.71
C GLY A 267 23.05 1.27 -8.08
N VAL A 268 23.14 -0.04 -7.79
CA VAL A 268 22.04 -0.77 -7.11
C VAL A 268 21.82 -0.21 -5.69
N ALA A 269 22.88 0.11 -4.96
CA ALA A 269 22.74 0.74 -3.65
C ALA A 269 22.09 2.14 -3.75
N ALA A 270 22.46 2.93 -4.76
CA ALA A 270 21.89 4.26 -4.99
C ALA A 270 20.40 4.20 -5.29
N ILE A 271 19.96 3.32 -6.22
CA ILE A 271 18.53 3.19 -6.52
C ILE A 271 17.75 2.64 -5.33
N SER A 272 18.30 1.71 -4.57
CA SER A 272 17.65 1.19 -3.36
C SER A 272 17.39 2.30 -2.35
N ALA A 273 18.37 3.17 -2.09
CA ALA A 273 18.20 4.33 -1.24
C ALA A 273 17.08 5.26 -1.73
N ILE A 274 17.05 5.55 -3.04
CA ILE A 274 16.03 6.39 -3.65
C ILE A 274 14.65 5.76 -3.54
N LEU A 275 14.52 4.45 -3.75
CA LEU A 275 13.25 3.73 -3.63
C LEU A 275 12.71 3.72 -2.18
N TYR A 276 13.58 3.64 -1.16
CA TYR A 276 13.15 3.81 0.24
C TYR A 276 12.62 5.22 0.49
N ILE A 277 13.31 6.25 0.00
CA ILE A 277 12.84 7.63 0.10
C ILE A 277 11.50 7.78 -0.64
N HIS A 278 11.39 7.22 -1.84
CA HIS A 278 10.16 7.23 -2.64
C HIS A 278 8.98 6.59 -1.91
N PHE A 279 9.20 5.47 -1.24
CA PHE A 279 8.17 4.78 -0.47
C PHE A 279 7.59 5.66 0.66
N ILE A 280 8.46 6.40 1.37
CA ILE A 280 8.04 7.33 2.43
C ILE A 280 7.25 8.51 1.83
N PHE A 281 7.72 9.11 0.72
CA PHE A 281 7.04 10.24 0.10
C PHE A 281 5.66 9.86 -0.46
N THR A 282 5.58 8.75 -1.20
CA THR A 282 4.30 8.30 -1.78
C THR A 282 3.29 7.86 -0.73
N ALA A 283 3.73 7.42 0.46
CA ALA A 283 2.87 7.09 1.59
C ALA A 283 1.92 8.24 1.97
N VAL A 284 2.35 9.50 1.81
CA VAL A 284 1.50 10.68 2.06
C VAL A 284 0.30 10.71 1.12
N SER A 285 0.53 10.48 -0.18
CA SER A 285 -0.53 10.48 -1.19
C SER A 285 -1.46 9.27 -1.04
N PHE A 286 -0.92 8.10 -0.75
CA PHE A 286 -1.71 6.90 -0.45
C PHE A 286 -2.55 7.08 0.82
N GLY A 287 -1.99 7.63 1.88
CA GLY A 287 -2.69 7.89 3.13
C GLY A 287 -3.84 8.87 2.96
N PHE A 288 -3.62 9.96 2.20
CA PHE A 288 -4.68 10.90 1.87
C PHE A 288 -5.80 10.25 1.06
N THR A 289 -5.45 9.54 0.00
CA THR A 289 -6.41 8.89 -0.91
C THR A 289 -7.24 7.83 -0.17
N SER A 290 -6.60 6.97 0.62
CA SER A 290 -7.28 5.94 1.44
C SER A 290 -8.20 6.56 2.47
N GLY A 291 -7.77 7.67 3.10
CA GLY A 291 -8.58 8.38 4.09
C GLY A 291 -9.82 9.04 3.51
N VAL A 292 -9.74 9.61 2.30
CA VAL A 292 -10.88 10.29 1.68
C VAL A 292 -11.82 9.33 0.93
N SER A 293 -11.35 8.16 0.54
CA SER A 293 -12.09 7.18 -0.24
C SER A 293 -13.48 6.84 0.33
N PRO A 294 -13.65 6.51 1.62
CA PRO A 294 -14.98 6.22 2.18
C PRO A 294 -15.93 7.42 2.13
N ILE A 295 -15.40 8.66 2.24
CA ILE A 295 -16.23 9.87 2.18
C ILE A 295 -16.76 10.06 0.76
N ILE A 296 -15.95 9.81 -0.26
CA ILE A 296 -16.34 9.83 -1.67
C ILE A 296 -17.43 8.77 -1.92
N SER A 297 -17.17 7.53 -1.52
CA SER A 297 -18.09 6.39 -1.72
C SER A 297 -19.43 6.62 -1.04
N PHE A 298 -19.43 7.14 0.20
CA PHE A 298 -20.65 7.45 0.94
C PHE A 298 -21.48 8.52 0.24
N ASN A 299 -20.88 9.66 -0.14
CA ASN A 299 -21.61 10.74 -0.81
C ASN A 299 -22.10 10.33 -2.20
N TYR A 300 -21.36 9.47 -2.89
CA TYR A 300 -21.80 8.85 -4.15
C TYR A 300 -23.02 7.96 -3.93
N GLY A 301 -23.02 7.09 -2.90
CA GLY A 301 -24.15 6.26 -2.53
C GLY A 301 -25.37 7.05 -2.08
N ALA A 302 -25.16 8.12 -1.32
CA ALA A 302 -26.21 9.05 -0.88
C ALA A 302 -26.77 9.93 -2.00
N GLN A 303 -26.25 9.84 -3.23
CA GLN A 303 -26.59 10.69 -4.38
C GLN A 303 -26.48 12.19 -4.08
N ASN A 304 -25.58 12.56 -3.15
CA ASN A 304 -25.35 13.94 -2.78
C ASN A 304 -24.35 14.59 -3.73
N HIS A 305 -24.82 14.91 -4.94
CA HIS A 305 -23.96 15.43 -6.02
C HIS A 305 -23.27 16.74 -5.65
N GLU A 306 -23.93 17.63 -4.91
CA GLU A 306 -23.32 18.90 -4.49
C GLU A 306 -22.14 18.68 -3.55
N LYS A 307 -22.30 17.82 -2.54
CA LYS A 307 -21.19 17.47 -1.64
C LYS A 307 -20.08 16.73 -2.38
N LEU A 308 -20.44 15.82 -3.29
CA LEU A 308 -19.45 15.06 -4.07
C LEU A 308 -18.59 15.97 -4.96
N GLN A 309 -19.20 16.96 -5.63
CA GLN A 309 -18.47 17.96 -6.42
C GLN A 309 -17.54 18.82 -5.58
N LYS A 310 -18.03 19.31 -4.43
CA LYS A 310 -17.20 20.08 -3.50
C LYS A 310 -16.03 19.26 -2.99
N LEU A 311 -16.28 18.01 -2.62
CA LEU A 311 -15.26 17.06 -2.14
C LEU A 311 -14.22 16.78 -3.24
N PHE A 312 -14.65 16.45 -4.45
CA PHE A 312 -13.76 16.19 -5.58
C PHE A 312 -12.81 17.37 -5.85
N ARG A 313 -13.37 18.60 -5.99
CA ARG A 313 -12.56 19.81 -6.22
C ARG A 313 -11.57 20.07 -5.07
N LEU A 314 -12.00 19.83 -3.84
CA LEU A 314 -11.16 20.01 -2.67
C LEU A 314 -10.04 18.96 -2.66
N CYS A 315 -10.34 17.69 -2.94
CA CYS A 315 -9.34 16.62 -2.99
C CYS A 315 -8.30 16.87 -4.09
N VAL A 316 -8.71 17.30 -5.29
CA VAL A 316 -7.77 17.67 -6.36
C VAL A 316 -6.84 18.79 -5.89
N LYS A 317 -7.37 19.84 -5.25
CA LYS A 317 -6.54 20.93 -4.71
C LYS A 317 -5.55 20.44 -3.65
N ILE A 318 -6.01 19.63 -2.72
CA ILE A 318 -5.15 19.08 -1.65
C ILE A 318 -4.08 18.16 -2.26
N THR A 319 -4.42 17.31 -3.21
CA THR A 319 -3.45 16.44 -3.91
C THR A 319 -2.36 17.27 -4.60
N LEU A 320 -2.73 18.33 -5.30
CA LEU A 320 -1.76 19.23 -5.94
C LEU A 320 -0.86 19.93 -4.91
N ILE A 321 -1.41 20.39 -3.78
CA ILE A 321 -0.62 20.99 -2.69
C ILE A 321 0.34 19.97 -2.10
N ILE A 322 -0.12 18.74 -1.85
CA ILE A 322 0.74 17.65 -1.37
C ILE A 322 1.87 17.40 -2.38
N SER A 323 1.56 17.28 -3.67
CA SER A 323 2.56 17.06 -4.73
C SER A 323 3.60 18.18 -4.78
N LEU A 324 3.18 19.44 -4.71
CA LEU A 324 4.07 20.60 -4.65
C LEU A 324 4.94 20.61 -3.38
N ALA A 325 4.35 20.25 -2.25
CA ALA A 325 5.10 20.15 -0.99
C ALA A 325 6.11 19.00 -1.04
N MET A 326 5.76 17.88 -1.64
CA MET A 326 6.65 16.72 -1.79
C MET A 326 7.86 17.03 -2.68
N ILE A 327 7.66 17.65 -3.85
CA ILE A 327 8.78 18.01 -4.71
C ILE A 327 9.66 19.09 -4.04
N ALA A 328 9.07 20.08 -3.38
CA ALA A 328 9.83 21.10 -2.65
C ALA A 328 10.64 20.45 -1.51
N ALA A 329 10.04 19.54 -0.74
CA ALA A 329 10.74 18.82 0.32
C ALA A 329 11.85 17.93 -0.24
N SER A 330 11.62 17.23 -1.35
CA SER A 330 12.64 16.38 -1.98
C SER A 330 13.85 17.19 -2.46
N GLU A 331 13.65 18.40 -3.00
CA GLU A 331 14.75 19.26 -3.41
C GLU A 331 15.51 19.86 -2.21
N ILE A 332 14.78 20.36 -1.19
CA ILE A 332 15.38 20.95 0.00
C ILE A 332 16.18 19.92 0.81
N PHE A 333 15.64 18.72 0.95
CA PHE A 333 16.21 17.64 1.76
C PHE A 333 16.96 16.58 0.94
N ALA A 334 17.23 16.79 -0.35
CA ALA A 334 17.91 15.82 -1.22
C ALA A 334 19.23 15.33 -0.62
N GLU A 335 20.11 16.25 -0.27
CA GLU A 335 21.43 15.91 0.25
C GLU A 335 21.38 15.19 1.61
N PRO A 336 20.68 15.69 2.65
CA PRO A 336 20.60 14.95 3.91
C PRO A 336 19.88 13.61 3.79
N LEU A 337 18.86 13.48 2.94
CA LEU A 337 18.18 12.21 2.71
C LEU A 337 19.10 11.17 2.07
N VAL A 338 19.82 11.53 1.02
CA VAL A 338 20.78 10.64 0.37
C VAL A 338 21.92 10.28 1.30
N LYS A 339 22.41 11.25 2.10
CA LYS A 339 23.51 11.04 3.04
C LYS A 339 23.20 9.98 4.11
N ILE A 340 21.93 9.87 4.56
CA ILE A 340 21.51 8.85 5.53
C ILE A 340 21.78 7.43 4.98
N PHE A 341 21.59 7.22 3.67
CA PHE A 341 21.73 5.89 3.05
C PHE A 341 23.10 5.63 2.44
N SER A 342 23.95 6.66 2.27
CA SER A 342 25.26 6.50 1.63
C SER A 342 26.39 6.04 2.58
N ALA A 343 26.12 5.99 3.90
CA ALA A 343 27.06 5.53 4.93
C ALA A 343 28.50 6.11 4.81
N GLY A 344 28.64 7.32 4.25
CA GLY A 344 29.92 8.00 4.07
C GLY A 344 30.68 7.69 2.76
N ASP A 345 30.12 6.86 1.86
CA ASP A 345 30.66 6.66 0.51
C ASP A 345 30.30 7.85 -0.38
N GLU A 346 31.31 8.70 -0.68
CA GLU A 346 31.13 9.91 -1.49
C GLU A 346 30.71 9.60 -2.94
N GLU A 347 31.22 8.52 -3.54
CA GLU A 347 30.87 8.13 -4.89
C GLU A 347 29.39 7.69 -4.98
N LEU A 348 28.97 6.85 -4.02
CA LEU A 348 27.56 6.46 -3.88
C LEU A 348 26.67 7.69 -3.68
N GLN A 349 27.10 8.65 -2.85
CA GLN A 349 26.34 9.87 -2.58
C GLN A 349 26.19 10.72 -3.85
N GLN A 350 27.23 10.86 -4.67
CA GLN A 350 27.17 11.62 -5.94
C GLN A 350 26.23 10.97 -6.94
N ILE A 351 26.31 9.64 -7.12
CA ILE A 351 25.43 8.88 -8.02
C ILE A 351 23.98 9.03 -7.56
N ALA A 352 23.71 8.82 -6.27
CA ALA A 352 22.38 8.88 -5.71
C ALA A 352 21.78 10.30 -5.75
N LEU A 353 22.56 11.33 -5.43
CA LEU A 353 22.08 12.72 -5.43
C LEU A 353 21.75 13.21 -6.86
N GLY A 354 22.63 12.91 -7.83
CA GLY A 354 22.37 13.22 -9.25
C GLY A 354 21.10 12.52 -9.76
N GLY A 355 20.93 11.25 -9.42
CA GLY A 355 19.75 10.48 -9.78
C GLY A 355 18.49 10.94 -9.05
N PHE A 356 18.58 11.23 -7.76
CA PHE A 356 17.43 11.62 -6.95
C PHE A 356 16.74 12.90 -7.44
N ARG A 357 17.49 13.90 -7.87
CA ARG A 357 16.92 15.14 -8.42
C ARG A 357 16.07 14.91 -9.67
N ILE A 358 16.54 14.04 -10.58
CA ILE A 358 15.76 13.67 -11.76
C ILE A 358 14.54 12.86 -11.35
N PHE A 359 14.74 11.88 -10.47
CA PHE A 359 13.69 10.99 -9.99
C PHE A 359 12.59 11.76 -9.22
N ALA A 360 12.96 12.78 -8.44
CA ALA A 360 12.04 13.56 -7.61
C ALA A 360 10.94 14.29 -8.40
N ILE A 361 11.15 14.53 -9.69
CA ILE A 361 10.13 15.12 -10.58
C ILE A 361 8.84 14.28 -10.57
N ASN A 362 8.94 12.96 -10.34
CA ASN A 362 7.76 12.09 -10.23
C ASN A 362 6.80 12.53 -9.13
N TYR A 363 7.29 13.14 -8.03
CA TYR A 363 6.44 13.56 -6.90
C TYR A 363 5.42 14.63 -7.27
N LEU A 364 5.67 15.40 -8.34
CA LEU A 364 4.68 16.34 -8.86
C LEU A 364 3.48 15.62 -9.51
N LEU A 365 3.69 14.42 -10.01
CA LEU A 365 2.77 13.69 -10.89
C LEU A 365 2.08 12.52 -10.18
N CYS A 366 2.83 11.75 -9.38
CA CYS A 366 2.37 10.50 -8.78
C CYS A 366 1.12 10.66 -7.90
N GLY A 367 1.03 11.77 -7.14
CA GLY A 367 -0.13 12.07 -6.30
C GLY A 367 -1.44 12.13 -7.09
N THR A 368 -1.41 12.72 -8.30
CA THR A 368 -2.57 12.79 -9.19
C THR A 368 -3.00 11.41 -9.66
N ASN A 369 -2.07 10.55 -10.02
CA ASN A 369 -2.35 9.19 -10.48
C ASN A 369 -2.87 8.30 -9.35
N ILE A 370 -2.27 8.37 -8.15
CA ILE A 370 -2.73 7.66 -6.96
C ILE A 370 -4.16 8.09 -6.61
N PHE A 371 -4.42 9.40 -6.60
CA PHE A 371 -5.76 9.91 -6.33
C PHE A 371 -6.76 9.50 -7.40
N ALA A 372 -6.41 9.53 -8.69
CA ALA A 372 -7.29 9.13 -9.78
C ALA A 372 -7.70 7.66 -9.69
N SER A 373 -6.74 6.75 -9.44
CA SER A 373 -7.02 5.32 -9.23
C SER A 373 -7.94 5.12 -8.02
N GLY A 374 -7.61 5.72 -6.87
CA GLY A 374 -8.42 5.64 -5.66
C GLY A 374 -9.82 6.27 -5.80
N LEU A 375 -9.96 7.35 -6.57
CA LEU A 375 -11.24 7.96 -6.89
C LEU A 375 -12.16 6.98 -7.64
N PHE A 376 -11.66 6.31 -8.67
CA PHE A 376 -12.47 5.34 -9.41
C PHE A 376 -12.79 4.10 -8.59
N THR A 377 -11.89 3.64 -7.73
CA THR A 377 -12.20 2.59 -6.74
C THR A 377 -13.32 3.05 -5.79
N ALA A 378 -13.24 4.26 -5.26
CA ALA A 378 -14.27 4.85 -4.39
C ALA A 378 -15.63 5.03 -5.10
N LEU A 379 -15.62 5.33 -6.39
CA LEU A 379 -16.81 5.39 -7.23
C LEU A 379 -17.33 4.00 -7.67
N ASN A 380 -16.74 2.93 -7.15
CA ASN A 380 -17.05 1.54 -7.49
C ASN A 380 -16.84 1.22 -8.99
N ASN A 381 -15.82 1.83 -9.59
CA ASN A 381 -15.39 1.53 -10.96
C ASN A 381 -13.97 0.96 -10.97
N GLY A 382 -13.80 -0.23 -10.41
CA GLY A 382 -12.53 -0.93 -10.34
C GLY A 382 -11.87 -1.20 -11.70
N LYS A 383 -12.66 -1.24 -12.78
CA LYS A 383 -12.12 -1.43 -14.14
C LYS A 383 -11.24 -0.25 -14.56
N ILE A 384 -11.74 0.99 -14.40
CA ILE A 384 -10.95 2.19 -14.74
C ILE A 384 -9.77 2.32 -13.77
N SER A 385 -10.00 2.08 -12.48
CA SER A 385 -8.92 2.08 -11.48
C SER A 385 -7.81 1.10 -11.84
N ALA A 386 -8.14 -0.15 -12.21
CA ALA A 386 -7.18 -1.16 -12.62
C ALA A 386 -6.42 -0.75 -13.90
N VAL A 387 -7.11 -0.17 -14.90
CA VAL A 387 -6.46 0.31 -16.12
C VAL A 387 -5.44 1.41 -15.80
N ILE A 388 -5.79 2.39 -14.95
CA ILE A 388 -4.86 3.44 -14.52
C ILE A 388 -3.66 2.83 -13.81
N SER A 389 -3.88 1.91 -12.86
CA SER A 389 -2.82 1.29 -12.08
C SER A 389 -1.89 0.43 -12.96
N VAL A 390 -2.44 -0.46 -13.80
CA VAL A 390 -1.64 -1.29 -14.71
C VAL A 390 -0.86 -0.45 -15.71
N ALA A 391 -1.51 0.54 -16.32
CA ALA A 391 -0.84 1.43 -17.27
C ALA A 391 0.33 2.17 -16.60
N ARG A 392 0.12 2.69 -15.39
CA ARG A 392 1.11 3.44 -14.63
C ARG A 392 2.29 2.57 -14.22
N THR A 393 2.03 1.51 -13.45
CA THR A 393 3.07 0.77 -12.72
C THR A 393 3.68 -0.39 -13.51
N LEU A 394 2.97 -0.94 -14.49
CA LEU A 394 3.51 -2.05 -15.28
C LEU A 394 3.87 -1.61 -16.69
N VAL A 395 2.92 -1.00 -17.42
CA VAL A 395 3.15 -0.72 -18.86
C VAL A 395 4.14 0.44 -19.03
N PHE A 396 3.84 1.62 -18.49
CA PHE A 396 4.67 2.80 -18.73
C PHE A 396 5.98 2.75 -17.97
N GLU A 397 6.00 2.25 -16.74
CA GLU A 397 7.23 2.19 -15.96
C GLU A 397 8.20 1.15 -16.54
N CYS A 398 7.72 -0.06 -16.90
CA CYS A 398 8.57 -1.05 -17.58
C CYS A 398 9.03 -0.57 -18.94
N ALA A 399 8.14 0.03 -19.74
CA ALA A 399 8.52 0.54 -21.06
C ALA A 399 9.57 1.66 -20.96
N ALA A 400 9.36 2.63 -20.06
CA ALA A 400 10.33 3.72 -19.85
C ALA A 400 11.66 3.18 -19.33
N MET A 401 11.66 2.20 -18.43
CA MET A 401 12.85 1.55 -17.88
C MET A 401 13.65 0.78 -18.93
N LEU A 402 12.99 0.21 -19.93
CA LEU A 402 13.66 -0.50 -21.02
C LEU A 402 14.12 0.43 -22.15
N ILE A 403 13.36 1.47 -22.45
CA ILE A 403 13.59 2.32 -23.62
C ILE A 403 14.52 3.49 -23.30
N LEU A 404 14.27 4.26 -22.22
CA LEU A 404 15.03 5.48 -21.95
C LEU A 404 16.53 5.25 -21.72
N PRO A 405 16.95 4.19 -21.01
CA PRO A 405 18.36 3.93 -20.81
C PRO A 405 19.14 3.65 -22.11
N MET A 406 18.46 3.18 -23.17
CA MET A 406 19.10 2.96 -24.49
C MET A 406 19.55 4.26 -25.14
N PHE A 407 18.92 5.39 -24.82
CA PHE A 407 19.22 6.70 -25.41
C PHE A 407 19.97 7.63 -24.45
N MET A 408 19.73 7.49 -23.14
CA MET A 408 20.19 8.42 -22.12
C MET A 408 21.13 7.78 -21.08
N GLY A 409 21.45 6.48 -21.22
CA GLY A 409 22.26 5.76 -20.24
C GLY A 409 21.62 5.79 -18.85
N ILE A 410 22.45 5.99 -17.82
CA ILE A 410 22.01 6.03 -16.40
C ILE A 410 20.96 7.13 -16.14
N SER A 411 21.05 8.27 -16.84
CA SER A 411 20.04 9.34 -16.70
C SER A 411 18.66 8.89 -17.17
N GLY A 412 18.60 7.96 -18.14
CA GLY A 412 17.37 7.33 -18.59
C GLY A 412 16.74 6.44 -17.51
N VAL A 413 17.55 5.75 -16.71
CA VAL A 413 17.05 4.97 -15.55
C VAL A 413 16.38 5.89 -14.53
N TRP A 414 17.02 7.01 -14.19
CA TRP A 414 16.45 7.99 -13.25
C TRP A 414 15.19 8.69 -13.79
N ALA A 415 15.14 8.95 -15.10
CA ALA A 415 14.00 9.60 -15.76
C ALA A 415 12.81 8.65 -16.00
N ALA A 416 13.00 7.34 -15.88
CA ALA A 416 11.98 6.35 -16.24
C ALA A 416 10.69 6.55 -15.45
N LEU A 417 10.77 6.71 -14.13
CA LEU A 417 9.57 6.91 -13.31
C LEU A 417 8.88 8.25 -13.58
N PRO A 418 9.56 9.41 -13.63
CA PRO A 418 8.94 10.68 -14.03
C PRO A 418 8.21 10.61 -15.37
N VAL A 419 8.81 9.99 -16.39
CA VAL A 419 8.19 9.85 -17.72
C VAL A 419 6.97 8.92 -17.67
N ALA A 420 7.07 7.80 -16.97
CA ALA A 420 5.95 6.87 -16.76
C ALA A 420 4.78 7.56 -16.06
N GLU A 421 5.05 8.32 -15.00
CA GLU A 421 4.03 9.09 -14.26
C GLU A 421 3.38 10.16 -15.14
N LEU A 422 4.14 10.84 -16.01
CA LEU A 422 3.61 11.82 -16.95
C LEU A 422 2.64 11.18 -17.95
N CYS A 423 3.01 10.04 -18.54
CA CYS A 423 2.12 9.28 -19.41
C CYS A 423 0.85 8.82 -18.67
N ALA A 424 1.00 8.37 -17.43
CA ALA A 424 -0.11 7.95 -16.59
C ALA A 424 -1.05 9.11 -16.24
N VAL A 425 -0.53 10.33 -15.99
CA VAL A 425 -1.35 11.52 -15.74
C VAL A 425 -2.25 11.82 -16.94
N ALA A 426 -1.73 11.69 -18.17
CA ALA A 426 -2.53 11.89 -19.37
C ALA A 426 -3.75 10.93 -19.40
N ILE A 427 -3.52 9.65 -19.10
CA ILE A 427 -4.60 8.65 -19.00
C ILE A 427 -5.55 8.98 -17.84
N SER A 428 -5.02 9.27 -16.65
CA SER A 428 -5.80 9.57 -15.44
C SER A 428 -6.72 10.76 -15.66
N VAL A 429 -6.20 11.86 -16.21
CA VAL A 429 -6.97 13.07 -16.50
C VAL A 429 -8.02 12.80 -17.57
N THR A 430 -7.68 12.06 -18.63
CA THR A 430 -8.62 11.68 -19.69
C THR A 430 -9.80 10.89 -19.11
N PHE A 431 -9.55 9.89 -18.27
CA PHE A 431 -10.63 9.13 -17.64
C PHE A 431 -11.47 9.98 -16.69
N ILE A 432 -10.84 10.88 -15.91
CA ILE A 432 -11.59 11.80 -15.03
C ILE A 432 -12.50 12.69 -15.87
N ILE A 433 -12.01 13.33 -16.93
CA ILE A 433 -12.80 14.23 -17.79
C ILE A 433 -13.91 13.45 -18.50
N ALA A 434 -13.62 12.32 -19.10
CA ALA A 434 -14.59 11.49 -19.82
C ALA A 434 -15.73 11.00 -18.92
N ASN A 435 -15.45 10.78 -17.63
CA ASN A 435 -16.44 10.25 -16.67
C ASN A 435 -16.98 11.31 -15.69
N ALA A 436 -16.50 12.57 -15.75
CA ALA A 436 -16.87 13.61 -14.81
C ALA A 436 -18.38 13.88 -14.76
N ARG A 437 -19.04 13.89 -15.91
CA ARG A 437 -20.51 14.06 -16.01
C ARG A 437 -21.25 12.84 -15.50
N LYS A 438 -20.81 11.64 -15.88
CA LYS A 438 -21.41 10.36 -15.47
C LYS A 438 -21.45 10.19 -13.94
N TYR A 439 -20.41 10.61 -13.25
CA TYR A 439 -20.28 10.51 -11.79
C TYR A 439 -20.66 11.82 -11.08
N HIS A 440 -21.21 12.80 -11.80
CA HIS A 440 -21.60 14.10 -11.23
C HIS A 440 -20.47 14.80 -10.47
N LEU A 441 -19.23 14.70 -10.95
CA LEU A 441 -18.05 15.35 -10.35
C LEU A 441 -17.95 16.84 -10.71
N VAL A 442 -18.61 17.25 -11.79
CA VAL A 442 -18.71 18.64 -12.27
C VAL A 442 -20.17 19.02 -12.46
N LYS A 443 -20.45 20.33 -12.43
CA LYS A 443 -21.79 20.83 -12.79
C LYS A 443 -22.03 20.52 -14.27
N GLY A 444 -23.19 19.96 -14.56
CA GLY A 444 -23.67 19.78 -15.93
C GLY A 444 -23.97 21.14 -16.58
#